data_d484449ca9b38a72088898025a35a534
#
_entry.id   d484449ca9b38a72088898025a35a534
#
_cell.length_a   1.000
_cell.length_b   1.000
_cell.length_c   1.000
_cell.angle_alpha   90.00
_cell.angle_beta   90.00
_cell.angle_gamma   90.00
#
_symmetry.space_group_name_H-M   'P 1'
#
loop_
_entity.id
_entity.type
_entity.pdbx_description
1 polymer ?
#
loop_
_entity_poly.entity_id
_entity_poly.type
_entity_poly.pdbx_seq_one_letter_code
_entity_poly.pdbx_strand_id
1 'polypeptide(L)'
;MEFLIILFLLVLNGIFAMYEIALVSSSKARLETLVAKGNKSARGVLKQLEEPEKFLSTIQIGITLIGIVSGAYGGVAIADDLVPLFSLIPGAEAYARNLAMITTVAVITYLSLIIGELVPKSIALSNPERYAILFSPIMILLTKISYPFVWLLSISTRLLNKLIGLKSEERPMTQEEIKMILHQSSEQGVIDKEETEMIRDVFRFSDKRANELMTHRRDVVILHPDDTREKVMKTIEEEHYSKYLLVDERKDEIIGVVSVKDIILTMGNQKEFNLVSYTHLRAHET
;
A
#
# COMPACT_ATOMS: atom_id res chain seq x y z
N MET A 1 4.79 -48.00 -11.17
CA MET A 1 4.12 -47.39 -9.96
C MET A 1 4.85 -46.11 -9.60
N GLU A 2 6.13 -46.06 -9.67
CA GLU A 2 7.01 -44.93 -9.30
C GLU A 2 6.72 -43.65 -10.06
N PHE A 3 6.52 -43.74 -11.38
CA PHE A 3 6.14 -42.57 -12.20
C PHE A 3 4.82 -41.91 -11.74
N LEU A 4 3.84 -42.70 -11.31
CA LEU A 4 2.56 -42.19 -10.80
C LEU A 4 2.74 -41.41 -9.48
N ILE A 5 3.63 -41.88 -8.62
CA ILE A 5 3.96 -41.19 -7.36
C ILE A 5 4.61 -39.86 -7.65
N ILE A 6 5.58 -39.82 -8.56
CA ILE A 6 6.25 -38.56 -8.96
C ILE A 6 5.24 -37.61 -9.61
N LEU A 7 4.42 -38.09 -10.53
CA LEU A 7 3.37 -37.28 -11.16
C LEU A 7 2.40 -36.69 -10.12
N PHE A 8 1.99 -37.51 -9.14
CA PHE A 8 1.14 -37.04 -8.03
C PHE A 8 1.85 -35.96 -7.21
N LEU A 9 3.13 -36.13 -6.88
CA LEU A 9 3.92 -35.14 -6.17
C LEU A 9 4.09 -33.84 -6.97
N LEU A 10 4.30 -33.93 -8.28
CA LEU A 10 4.38 -32.76 -9.16
C LEU A 10 3.05 -31.99 -9.20
N VAL A 11 1.92 -32.68 -9.32
CA VAL A 11 0.59 -32.06 -9.30
C VAL A 11 0.32 -31.42 -7.95
N LEU A 12 0.68 -32.10 -6.86
CA LEU A 12 0.53 -31.55 -5.51
C LEU A 12 1.39 -30.28 -5.34
N ASN A 13 2.62 -30.29 -5.83
CA ASN A 13 3.48 -29.10 -5.86
C ASN A 13 2.81 -27.95 -6.63
N GLY A 14 2.23 -28.27 -7.79
CA GLY A 14 1.49 -27.30 -8.61
C GLY A 14 0.31 -26.67 -7.89
N ILE A 15 -0.43 -27.44 -7.06
CA ILE A 15 -1.52 -26.90 -6.23
C ILE A 15 -0.98 -25.90 -5.21
N PHE A 16 0.14 -26.20 -4.55
CA PHE A 16 0.76 -25.26 -3.61
C PHE A 16 1.23 -23.98 -4.32
N ALA A 17 1.93 -24.11 -5.45
CA ALA A 17 2.41 -22.99 -6.23
C ALA A 17 1.26 -22.14 -6.81
N MET A 18 0.17 -22.78 -7.26
CA MET A 18 -1.04 -22.11 -7.70
C MET A 18 -1.66 -21.30 -6.58
N TYR A 19 -1.79 -21.90 -5.39
CA TYR A 19 -2.39 -21.25 -4.24
C TYR A 19 -1.56 -20.07 -3.72
N GLU A 20 -0.24 -20.19 -3.72
CA GLU A 20 0.70 -19.11 -3.36
C GLU A 20 0.40 -17.83 -4.15
N ILE A 21 0.38 -17.96 -5.48
CA ILE A 21 0.14 -16.83 -6.38
C ILE A 21 -1.32 -16.37 -6.29
N ALA A 22 -2.28 -17.29 -6.21
CA ALA A 22 -3.69 -16.95 -6.05
C ALA A 22 -3.94 -16.10 -4.80
N LEU A 23 -3.32 -16.45 -3.66
CA LEU A 23 -3.46 -15.72 -2.41
C LEU A 23 -2.90 -14.30 -2.53
N VAL A 24 -1.65 -14.17 -3.01
CA VAL A 24 -0.95 -12.87 -3.10
C VAL A 24 -1.58 -11.93 -4.14
N SER A 25 -2.11 -12.50 -5.24
CA SER A 25 -2.70 -11.72 -6.34
C SER A 25 -4.19 -11.44 -6.16
N SER A 26 -4.84 -11.98 -5.13
CA SER A 26 -6.28 -11.79 -4.88
C SER A 26 -6.60 -10.38 -4.44
N SER A 27 -7.63 -9.77 -5.05
CA SER A 27 -8.15 -8.47 -4.66
C SER A 27 -8.98 -8.56 -3.38
N LYS A 28 -8.56 -7.82 -2.35
CA LYS A 28 -9.26 -7.75 -1.05
C LYS A 28 -10.70 -7.28 -1.22
N ALA A 29 -10.94 -6.25 -2.04
CA ALA A 29 -12.28 -5.71 -2.31
C ALA A 29 -13.22 -6.74 -2.98
N ARG A 30 -12.69 -7.54 -3.94
CA ARG A 30 -13.49 -8.61 -4.56
C ARG A 30 -13.84 -9.72 -3.58
N LEU A 31 -12.90 -10.10 -2.71
CA LEU A 31 -13.13 -11.10 -1.67
C LEU A 31 -14.17 -10.63 -0.66
N GLU A 32 -14.13 -9.36 -0.22
CA GLU A 32 -15.13 -8.73 0.65
C GLU A 32 -16.53 -8.79 0.04
N THR A 33 -16.65 -8.48 -1.26
CA THR A 33 -17.91 -8.60 -2.00
C THR A 33 -18.44 -10.03 -1.99
N LEU A 34 -17.57 -11.05 -2.13
CA LEU A 34 -17.95 -12.46 -2.08
C LEU A 34 -18.35 -12.90 -0.68
N VAL A 35 -17.70 -12.39 0.36
CA VAL A 35 -18.10 -12.63 1.77
C VAL A 35 -19.46 -12.02 2.05
N ALA A 36 -19.77 -10.83 1.56
CA ALA A 36 -21.09 -10.21 1.69
C ALA A 36 -22.19 -11.04 1.01
N LYS A 37 -21.85 -11.80 -0.06
CA LYS A 37 -22.73 -12.80 -0.71
C LYS A 37 -22.80 -14.15 0.00
N GLY A 38 -22.19 -14.29 1.19
CA GLY A 38 -22.27 -15.50 2.03
C GLY A 38 -21.19 -16.56 1.75
N ASN A 39 -20.15 -16.28 0.96
CA ASN A 39 -19.10 -17.26 0.69
C ASN A 39 -18.14 -17.42 1.89
N LYS A 40 -18.23 -18.58 2.56
CA LYS A 40 -17.41 -18.89 3.74
C LYS A 40 -15.93 -19.07 3.42
N SER A 41 -15.60 -19.63 2.25
CA SER A 41 -14.21 -19.85 1.83
C SER A 41 -13.52 -18.52 1.51
N ALA A 42 -14.23 -17.54 0.93
CA ALA A 42 -13.72 -16.19 0.72
C ALA A 42 -13.35 -15.50 2.04
N ARG A 43 -14.14 -15.71 3.11
CA ARG A 43 -13.78 -15.23 4.46
C ARG A 43 -12.49 -15.88 4.97
N GLY A 44 -12.29 -17.16 4.66
CA GLY A 44 -11.05 -17.88 4.99
C GLY A 44 -9.84 -17.26 4.29
N VAL A 45 -9.97 -16.91 3.00
CA VAL A 45 -8.90 -16.23 2.23
C VAL A 45 -8.62 -14.85 2.79
N LEU A 46 -9.63 -14.05 3.11
CA LEU A 46 -9.43 -12.73 3.73
C LEU A 46 -8.64 -12.81 5.02
N LYS A 47 -8.99 -13.78 5.89
CA LYS A 47 -8.23 -13.98 7.13
C LYS A 47 -6.77 -14.38 6.89
N GLN A 48 -6.50 -15.10 5.80
CA GLN A 48 -5.13 -15.46 5.42
C GLN A 48 -4.35 -14.25 4.90
N LEU A 49 -5.02 -13.30 4.23
CA LEU A 49 -4.43 -12.04 3.77
C LEU A 49 -4.13 -11.05 4.92
N GLU A 50 -4.71 -11.23 6.09
CA GLU A 50 -4.38 -10.45 7.29
C GLU A 50 -3.02 -10.86 7.89
N GLU A 51 -2.67 -12.18 7.79
CA GLU A 51 -1.41 -12.73 8.29
C GLU A 51 -0.70 -13.55 7.20
N PRO A 52 -0.31 -12.95 6.07
CA PRO A 52 0.18 -13.67 4.89
C PRO A 52 1.45 -14.47 5.16
N GLU A 53 2.33 -13.99 6.03
CA GLU A 53 3.60 -14.63 6.35
C GLU A 53 3.45 -16.07 6.86
N LYS A 54 2.43 -16.33 7.71
CA LYS A 54 2.17 -17.68 8.25
C LYS A 54 1.78 -18.65 7.16
N PHE A 55 0.95 -18.21 6.20
CA PHE A 55 0.46 -19.04 5.12
C PHE A 55 1.51 -19.26 4.05
N LEU A 56 2.24 -18.20 3.67
CA LEU A 56 3.35 -18.29 2.72
C LEU A 56 4.45 -19.23 3.23
N SER A 57 4.80 -19.14 4.52
CA SER A 57 5.77 -20.06 5.14
C SER A 57 5.28 -21.52 5.10
N THR A 58 3.99 -21.77 5.34
CA THR A 58 3.41 -23.12 5.25
C THR A 58 3.49 -23.67 3.83
N ILE A 59 3.12 -22.86 2.84
CA ILE A 59 3.18 -23.20 1.42
C ILE A 59 4.62 -23.50 1.01
N GLN A 60 5.55 -22.65 1.40
CA GLN A 60 6.98 -22.80 1.10
C GLN A 60 7.57 -24.09 1.69
N ILE A 61 7.18 -24.44 2.93
CA ILE A 61 7.55 -25.75 3.54
C ILE A 61 7.00 -26.89 2.69
N GLY A 62 5.73 -26.80 2.26
CA GLY A 62 5.09 -27.81 1.41
C GLY A 62 5.82 -27.98 0.08
N ILE A 63 6.08 -26.91 -0.65
CA ILE A 63 6.79 -26.93 -1.93
C ILE A 63 8.19 -27.53 -1.76
N THR A 64 8.94 -27.10 -0.73
CA THR A 64 10.29 -27.58 -0.46
C THR A 64 10.29 -29.07 -0.11
N LEU A 65 9.40 -29.50 0.76
CA LEU A 65 9.29 -30.91 1.17
C LEU A 65 8.95 -31.81 -0.03
N ILE A 66 7.95 -31.41 -0.83
CA ILE A 66 7.55 -32.15 -2.03
C ILE A 66 8.73 -32.21 -3.02
N GLY A 67 9.42 -31.10 -3.22
CA GLY A 67 10.60 -31.05 -4.11
C GLY A 67 11.72 -31.99 -3.68
N ILE A 68 12.06 -32.00 -2.38
CA ILE A 68 13.06 -32.92 -1.81
C ILE A 68 12.64 -34.37 -1.97
N VAL A 69 11.39 -34.71 -1.62
CA VAL A 69 10.85 -36.07 -1.73
C VAL A 69 10.83 -36.52 -3.19
N SER A 70 10.38 -35.67 -4.11
CA SER A 70 10.34 -35.99 -5.55
C SER A 70 11.75 -36.19 -6.11
N GLY A 71 12.72 -35.38 -5.75
CA GLY A 71 14.09 -35.48 -6.18
C GLY A 71 14.79 -36.73 -5.62
N ALA A 72 14.65 -36.98 -4.33
CA ALA A 72 15.26 -38.15 -3.67
C ALA A 72 14.64 -39.46 -4.15
N TYR A 73 13.31 -39.54 -4.21
CA TYR A 73 12.59 -40.72 -4.65
C TYR A 73 12.84 -41.00 -6.14
N GLY A 74 12.74 -39.99 -7.00
CA GLY A 74 12.97 -40.16 -8.44
C GLY A 74 14.42 -40.45 -8.79
N GLY A 75 15.38 -39.81 -8.07
CA GLY A 75 16.80 -40.05 -8.26
C GLY A 75 17.24 -41.48 -7.97
N VAL A 76 16.52 -42.18 -7.08
CA VAL A 76 16.82 -43.61 -6.78
C VAL A 76 15.95 -44.53 -7.65
N ALA A 77 14.65 -44.34 -7.67
CA ALA A 77 13.72 -45.26 -8.27
C ALA A 77 13.77 -45.30 -9.83
N ILE A 78 13.84 -44.13 -10.46
CA ILE A 78 13.87 -44.04 -11.94
C ILE A 78 15.27 -44.14 -12.49
N ALA A 79 16.32 -43.74 -11.74
CA ALA A 79 17.69 -43.83 -12.21
C ALA A 79 18.10 -45.27 -12.51
N ASP A 80 17.69 -46.24 -11.68
CA ASP A 80 18.00 -47.65 -11.88
C ASP A 80 17.42 -48.21 -13.20
N ASP A 81 16.27 -47.71 -13.64
CA ASP A 81 15.66 -48.07 -14.93
C ASP A 81 16.42 -47.49 -16.13
N LEU A 82 17.15 -46.39 -15.95
CA LEU A 82 17.94 -45.74 -17.00
C LEU A 82 19.39 -46.28 -17.10
N VAL A 83 19.90 -46.96 -16.07
CA VAL A 83 21.27 -47.52 -16.07
C VAL A 83 21.54 -48.43 -17.28
N PRO A 84 20.63 -49.36 -17.67
CA PRO A 84 20.88 -50.23 -18.84
C PRO A 84 21.06 -49.43 -20.14
N LEU A 85 20.34 -48.30 -20.30
CA LEU A 85 20.43 -47.43 -21.47
C LEU A 85 21.80 -46.77 -21.57
N PHE A 86 22.35 -46.30 -20.46
CA PHE A 86 23.66 -45.66 -20.43
C PHE A 86 24.82 -46.67 -20.53
N SER A 87 24.60 -47.93 -20.09
CA SER A 87 25.58 -49.02 -20.24
C SER A 87 25.79 -49.45 -21.68
N LEU A 88 24.89 -49.12 -22.61
CA LEU A 88 25.05 -49.39 -24.04
C LEU A 88 26.05 -48.42 -24.73
N ILE A 89 26.44 -47.34 -24.08
CA ILE A 89 27.37 -46.34 -24.63
C ILE A 89 28.79 -46.84 -24.39
N PRO A 90 29.57 -47.11 -25.45
CA PRO A 90 30.96 -47.58 -25.32
C PRO A 90 31.81 -46.59 -24.50
N GLY A 91 32.45 -47.06 -23.44
CA GLY A 91 33.29 -46.27 -22.55
C GLY A 91 32.54 -45.53 -21.42
N ALA A 92 31.22 -45.57 -21.36
CA ALA A 92 30.41 -44.97 -20.28
C ALA A 92 29.98 -45.97 -19.21
N GLU A 93 30.29 -47.27 -19.35
CA GLU A 93 29.83 -48.32 -18.44
C GLU A 93 30.14 -48.06 -16.95
N ALA A 94 31.39 -47.59 -16.67
CA ALA A 94 31.81 -47.24 -15.31
C ALA A 94 31.04 -46.06 -14.70
N TYR A 95 30.44 -45.20 -15.53
CA TYR A 95 29.74 -44.00 -15.15
C TYR A 95 28.24 -44.08 -15.39
N ALA A 96 27.72 -45.20 -15.92
CA ALA A 96 26.32 -45.35 -16.32
C ALA A 96 25.32 -45.00 -15.20
N ARG A 97 25.61 -45.39 -13.97
CA ARG A 97 24.75 -45.08 -12.81
C ARG A 97 24.72 -43.58 -12.48
N ASN A 98 25.89 -42.94 -12.54
CA ASN A 98 25.96 -41.49 -12.27
C ASN A 98 25.26 -40.67 -13.37
N LEU A 99 25.45 -41.08 -14.64
CA LEU A 99 24.78 -40.45 -15.78
C LEU A 99 23.27 -40.63 -15.72
N ALA A 100 22.79 -41.83 -15.39
CA ALA A 100 21.37 -42.11 -15.18
C ALA A 100 20.78 -41.23 -14.08
N MET A 101 21.48 -41.15 -12.94
CA MET A 101 21.04 -40.32 -11.82
C MET A 101 20.96 -38.83 -12.17
N ILE A 102 22.01 -38.29 -12.80
CA ILE A 102 22.05 -36.87 -13.22
C ILE A 102 20.93 -36.59 -14.22
N THR A 103 20.72 -37.46 -15.20
CA THR A 103 19.66 -37.30 -16.20
C THR A 103 18.29 -37.38 -15.59
N THR A 104 18.03 -38.33 -14.68
CA THR A 104 16.76 -38.46 -13.96
C THR A 104 16.45 -37.21 -13.16
N VAL A 105 17.43 -36.73 -12.37
CA VAL A 105 17.28 -35.50 -11.58
C VAL A 105 17.01 -34.30 -12.48
N ALA A 106 17.71 -34.15 -13.57
CA ALA A 106 17.51 -33.04 -14.51
C ALA A 106 16.11 -33.08 -15.15
N VAL A 107 15.64 -34.25 -15.58
CA VAL A 107 14.28 -34.40 -16.14
C VAL A 107 13.22 -34.13 -15.12
N ILE A 108 13.33 -34.69 -13.90
CA ILE A 108 12.36 -34.44 -12.82
C ILE A 108 12.35 -32.96 -12.46
N THR A 109 13.50 -32.32 -12.34
CA THR A 109 13.58 -30.88 -12.05
C THR A 109 12.91 -30.06 -13.14
N TYR A 110 13.16 -30.37 -14.41
CA TYR A 110 12.52 -29.69 -15.54
C TYR A 110 10.99 -29.85 -15.52
N LEU A 111 10.47 -31.06 -15.31
CA LEU A 111 9.04 -31.31 -15.19
C LEU A 111 8.44 -30.66 -13.97
N SER A 112 9.16 -30.64 -12.85
CA SER A 112 8.75 -29.98 -11.62
C SER A 112 8.61 -28.46 -11.81
N LEU A 113 9.54 -27.83 -12.50
CA LEU A 113 9.44 -26.40 -12.81
C LEU A 113 8.24 -26.08 -13.70
N ILE A 114 8.00 -26.88 -14.75
CA ILE A 114 6.88 -26.60 -15.67
C ILE A 114 5.54 -26.96 -15.04
N ILE A 115 5.36 -28.21 -14.64
CA ILE A 115 4.05 -28.75 -14.18
C ILE A 115 3.80 -28.38 -12.72
N GLY A 116 4.86 -28.37 -11.90
CA GLY A 116 4.76 -28.11 -10.46
C GLY A 116 4.84 -26.64 -10.08
N GLU A 117 5.23 -25.72 -11.00
CA GLU A 117 5.41 -24.32 -10.65
C GLU A 117 4.91 -23.34 -11.72
N LEU A 118 5.52 -23.29 -12.91
CA LEU A 118 5.25 -22.21 -13.89
C LEU A 118 3.84 -22.24 -14.44
N VAL A 119 3.34 -23.40 -14.89
CA VAL A 119 2.00 -23.53 -15.45
C VAL A 119 0.93 -23.26 -14.38
N PRO A 120 0.99 -23.85 -13.18
CA PRO A 120 0.04 -23.55 -12.10
C PRO A 120 0.00 -22.07 -11.70
N LYS A 121 1.17 -21.41 -11.59
CA LYS A 121 1.24 -19.98 -11.29
C LYS A 121 0.59 -19.13 -12.38
N SER A 122 0.83 -19.46 -13.65
CA SER A 122 0.19 -18.77 -14.78
C SER A 122 -1.33 -18.93 -14.78
N ILE A 123 -1.84 -20.13 -14.47
CA ILE A 123 -3.27 -20.40 -14.33
C ILE A 123 -3.88 -19.58 -13.19
N ALA A 124 -3.18 -19.53 -12.05
CA ALA A 124 -3.64 -18.77 -10.88
C ALA A 124 -3.80 -17.28 -11.17
N LEU A 125 -2.87 -16.69 -11.92
CA LEU A 125 -2.92 -15.27 -12.32
C LEU A 125 -4.13 -14.91 -13.17
N SER A 126 -4.69 -15.86 -13.92
CA SER A 126 -5.88 -15.61 -14.75
C SER A 126 -7.15 -15.34 -13.94
N ASN A 127 -7.29 -15.97 -12.76
CA ASN A 127 -8.47 -15.87 -11.89
C ASN A 127 -8.10 -16.13 -10.41
N PRO A 128 -7.32 -15.24 -9.78
CA PRO A 128 -6.70 -15.51 -8.48
C PRO A 128 -7.73 -15.79 -7.38
N GLU A 129 -8.82 -15.03 -7.32
CA GLU A 129 -9.85 -15.21 -6.28
C GLU A 129 -10.53 -16.58 -6.35
N ARG A 130 -10.78 -17.08 -7.57
CA ARG A 130 -11.40 -18.39 -7.77
C ARG A 130 -10.53 -19.52 -7.21
N TYR A 131 -9.24 -19.51 -7.54
CA TYR A 131 -8.32 -20.55 -7.07
C TYR A 131 -7.99 -20.42 -5.60
N ALA A 132 -7.86 -19.18 -5.08
CA ALA A 132 -7.70 -18.96 -3.66
C ALA A 132 -8.90 -19.51 -2.86
N ILE A 133 -10.12 -19.26 -3.28
CA ILE A 133 -11.35 -19.76 -2.63
C ILE A 133 -11.44 -21.28 -2.72
N LEU A 134 -11.12 -21.86 -3.87
CA LEU A 134 -11.19 -23.30 -4.12
C LEU A 134 -10.27 -24.09 -3.17
N PHE A 135 -9.03 -23.66 -3.01
CA PHE A 135 -8.02 -24.37 -2.23
C PHE A 135 -7.91 -23.91 -0.77
N SER A 136 -8.52 -22.79 -0.40
CA SER A 136 -8.47 -22.24 0.96
C SER A 136 -8.79 -23.25 2.06
N PRO A 137 -9.85 -24.09 1.98
CA PRO A 137 -10.16 -25.02 3.06
C PRO A 137 -9.04 -26.04 3.33
N ILE A 138 -8.42 -26.55 2.26
CA ILE A 138 -7.33 -27.51 2.34
C ILE A 138 -6.08 -26.83 2.93
N MET A 139 -5.79 -25.62 2.47
CA MET A 139 -4.63 -24.85 2.94
C MET A 139 -4.74 -24.42 4.40
N ILE A 140 -5.94 -24.09 4.88
CA ILE A 140 -6.19 -23.84 6.30
C ILE A 140 -5.88 -25.08 7.15
N LEU A 141 -6.30 -26.25 6.68
CA LEU A 141 -6.00 -27.51 7.38
C LEU A 141 -4.48 -27.77 7.41
N LEU A 142 -3.82 -27.64 6.27
CA LEU A 142 -2.37 -27.81 6.16
C LEU A 142 -1.60 -26.84 7.04
N THR A 143 -2.01 -25.58 7.11
CA THR A 143 -1.39 -24.58 7.99
C THR A 143 -1.50 -24.97 9.46
N LYS A 144 -2.63 -25.55 9.88
CA LYS A 144 -2.78 -26.04 11.26
C LYS A 144 -1.83 -27.20 11.56
N ILE A 145 -1.66 -28.13 10.62
CA ILE A 145 -0.76 -29.27 10.78
C ILE A 145 0.70 -28.81 10.77
N SER A 146 1.05 -27.87 9.91
CA SER A 146 2.41 -27.34 9.75
C SER A 146 2.78 -26.32 10.83
N TYR A 147 1.83 -25.89 11.68
CA TYR A 147 2.04 -24.84 12.68
C TYR A 147 3.32 -25.01 13.55
N PRO A 148 3.62 -26.20 14.11
CA PRO A 148 4.82 -26.36 14.92
C PRO A 148 6.12 -26.09 14.14
N PHE A 149 6.15 -26.48 12.86
CA PHE A 149 7.30 -26.23 11.98
C PHE A 149 7.42 -24.75 11.63
N VAL A 150 6.30 -24.10 11.28
CA VAL A 150 6.25 -22.65 11.00
C VAL A 150 6.69 -21.86 12.23
N TRP A 151 6.27 -22.23 13.42
CA TRP A 151 6.67 -21.59 14.67
C TRP A 151 8.18 -21.71 14.90
N LEU A 152 8.76 -22.90 14.69
CA LEU A 152 10.21 -23.12 14.80
C LEU A 152 10.99 -22.24 13.82
N LEU A 153 10.57 -22.21 12.55
CA LEU A 153 11.20 -21.38 11.52
C LEU A 153 11.08 -19.88 11.85
N SER A 154 9.92 -19.44 12.32
CA SER A 154 9.70 -18.04 12.71
C SER A 154 10.60 -17.60 13.87
N ILE A 155 10.87 -18.49 14.84
CA ILE A 155 11.82 -18.21 15.92
C ILE A 155 13.23 -18.11 15.35
N SER A 156 13.64 -19.07 14.52
CA SER A 156 14.96 -19.09 13.90
C SER A 156 15.22 -17.85 13.07
N THR A 157 14.25 -17.44 12.26
CA THR A 157 14.33 -16.22 11.44
C THR A 157 14.43 -14.96 12.29
N ARG A 158 13.62 -14.85 13.36
CA ARG A 158 13.70 -13.70 14.29
C ARG A 158 15.05 -13.63 14.97
N LEU A 159 15.60 -14.77 15.36
CA LEU A 159 16.93 -14.83 15.98
C LEU A 159 18.01 -14.35 15.01
N LEU A 160 17.97 -14.83 13.77
CA LEU A 160 18.90 -14.39 12.71
C LEU A 160 18.75 -12.90 12.39
N ASN A 161 17.52 -12.41 12.23
CA ASN A 161 17.26 -10.99 11.98
C ASN A 161 17.81 -10.10 13.12
N LYS A 162 17.67 -10.56 14.37
CA LYS A 162 18.23 -9.87 15.53
C LYS A 162 19.78 -9.88 15.53
N LEU A 163 20.39 -10.97 15.12
CA LEU A 163 21.85 -11.07 14.99
C LEU A 163 22.41 -10.17 13.90
N ILE A 164 21.68 -10.02 12.78
CA ILE A 164 22.06 -9.15 11.65
C ILE A 164 21.74 -7.68 11.95
N GLY A 165 21.01 -7.38 13.02
CA GLY A 165 20.63 -6.02 13.40
C GLY A 165 19.48 -5.43 12.56
N LEU A 166 18.73 -6.26 11.85
CA LEU A 166 17.52 -5.84 11.11
C LEU A 166 16.44 -5.47 12.12
N LYS A 167 16.12 -4.19 12.23
CA LYS A 167 14.91 -3.72 12.90
C LYS A 167 13.75 -3.82 11.91
N SER A 168 12.71 -4.56 12.28
CA SER A 168 11.43 -4.54 11.57
C SER A 168 10.73 -3.23 11.92
N GLU A 169 11.11 -2.14 11.27
CA GLU A 169 10.36 -0.90 11.34
C GLU A 169 9.31 -0.95 10.24
N GLU A 170 8.04 -1.04 10.64
CA GLU A 170 6.94 -0.66 9.76
C GLU A 170 7.19 0.80 9.38
N ARG A 171 7.56 1.05 8.12
CA ARG A 171 7.72 2.41 7.63
C ARG A 171 6.34 3.06 7.64
N PRO A 172 6.15 4.15 8.40
CA PRO A 172 4.89 4.88 8.32
C PRO A 172 4.69 5.36 6.89
N MET A 173 3.46 5.23 6.40
CA MET A 173 3.08 5.68 5.06
C MET A 173 3.38 7.17 4.92
N THR A 174 4.07 7.56 3.87
CA THR A 174 4.39 8.96 3.58
C THR A 174 3.21 9.67 2.92
N GLN A 175 3.19 11.01 3.00
CA GLN A 175 2.16 11.81 2.34
C GLN A 175 2.20 11.63 0.81
N GLU A 176 3.39 11.43 0.24
CA GLU A 176 3.59 11.14 -1.18
C GLU A 176 2.98 9.82 -1.60
N GLU A 177 3.10 8.78 -0.77
CA GLU A 177 2.46 7.48 -1.01
C GLU A 177 0.93 7.59 -1.00
N ILE A 178 0.37 8.38 -0.07
CA ILE A 178 -1.07 8.65 -0.03
C ILE A 178 -1.52 9.37 -1.31
N LYS A 179 -0.79 10.40 -1.76
CA LYS A 179 -1.08 11.13 -2.99
C LYS A 179 -1.03 10.20 -4.23
N MET A 180 -0.08 9.26 -4.26
CA MET A 180 0.04 8.27 -5.34
C MET A 180 -1.15 7.31 -5.36
N ILE A 181 -1.57 6.79 -4.20
CA ILE A 181 -2.73 5.90 -4.06
C ILE A 181 -4.01 6.61 -4.52
N LEU A 182 -4.20 7.87 -4.13
CA LEU A 182 -5.33 8.68 -4.56
C LEU A 182 -5.37 8.86 -6.09
N HIS A 183 -4.22 9.14 -6.70
CA HIS A 183 -4.11 9.27 -8.16
C HIS A 183 -4.48 7.96 -8.86
N GLN A 184 -3.93 6.83 -8.43
CA GLN A 184 -4.25 5.50 -8.99
C GLN A 184 -5.72 5.15 -8.82
N SER A 185 -6.31 5.47 -7.66
CA SER A 185 -7.73 5.22 -7.39
C SER A 185 -8.65 6.04 -8.31
N SER A 186 -8.25 7.28 -8.63
CA SER A 186 -8.98 8.14 -9.58
C SER A 186 -8.85 7.61 -11.02
N GLU A 187 -7.67 7.15 -11.44
CA GLU A 187 -7.48 6.55 -12.77
C GLU A 187 -8.30 5.26 -12.97
N GLN A 188 -8.48 4.49 -11.88
CA GLN A 188 -9.31 3.28 -11.87
C GLN A 188 -10.81 3.55 -11.75
N GLY A 189 -11.21 4.81 -11.58
CA GLY A 189 -12.61 5.21 -11.41
C GLY A 189 -13.23 4.79 -10.07
N VAL A 190 -12.40 4.51 -9.06
CA VAL A 190 -12.85 4.19 -7.69
C VAL A 190 -13.22 5.45 -6.92
N ILE A 191 -12.53 6.54 -7.20
CA ILE A 191 -12.75 7.88 -6.63
C ILE A 191 -12.95 8.84 -7.80
N ASP A 192 -13.93 9.73 -7.70
CA ASP A 192 -14.16 10.74 -8.70
C ASP A 192 -13.05 11.78 -8.76
N LYS A 193 -12.83 12.35 -9.95
CA LYS A 193 -11.77 13.35 -10.15
C LYS A 193 -11.96 14.56 -9.25
N GLU A 194 -13.20 15.01 -9.07
CA GLU A 194 -13.55 16.15 -8.22
C GLU A 194 -13.22 15.87 -6.75
N GLU A 195 -13.50 14.67 -6.25
CA GLU A 195 -13.13 14.25 -4.89
C GLU A 195 -11.62 14.19 -4.71
N THR A 196 -10.90 13.69 -5.73
CA THR A 196 -9.43 13.63 -5.71
C THR A 196 -8.81 15.02 -5.66
N GLU A 197 -9.36 15.99 -6.42
CA GLU A 197 -8.92 17.39 -6.39
C GLU A 197 -9.19 18.03 -5.04
N MET A 198 -10.35 17.78 -4.44
CA MET A 198 -10.70 18.29 -3.11
C MET A 198 -9.72 17.77 -2.04
N ILE A 199 -9.38 16.49 -2.05
CA ILE A 199 -8.40 15.92 -1.11
C ILE A 199 -7.00 16.54 -1.34
N ARG A 200 -6.59 16.74 -2.59
CA ARG A 200 -5.35 17.45 -2.90
C ARG A 200 -5.32 18.88 -2.35
N ASP A 201 -6.43 19.59 -2.46
CA ASP A 201 -6.53 20.95 -1.97
C ASP A 201 -6.44 21.02 -0.44
N VAL A 202 -6.98 20.02 0.26
CA VAL A 202 -6.80 19.87 1.73
C VAL A 202 -5.31 19.69 2.09
N PHE A 203 -4.59 18.83 1.39
CA PHE A 203 -3.16 18.69 1.62
C PHE A 203 -2.40 19.99 1.33
N ARG A 204 -2.69 20.63 0.21
CA ARG A 204 -2.07 21.91 -0.17
C ARG A 204 -2.36 23.01 0.85
N PHE A 205 -3.57 23.02 1.41
CA PHE A 205 -3.92 23.99 2.45
C PHE A 205 -3.15 23.73 3.75
N SER A 206 -3.01 22.46 4.14
CA SER A 206 -2.25 22.08 5.35
C SER A 206 -0.77 22.43 5.28
N ASP A 207 -0.18 22.41 4.08
CA ASP A 207 1.23 22.71 3.85
C ASP A 207 1.53 24.23 3.75
N LYS A 208 0.48 25.08 3.58
CA LYS A 208 0.67 26.54 3.43
C LYS A 208 1.18 27.19 4.70
N ARG A 209 2.15 28.05 4.53
CA ARG A 209 2.69 28.91 5.59
C ARG A 209 2.00 30.26 5.61
N ALA A 210 2.00 30.92 6.77
CA ALA A 210 1.39 32.23 6.92
C ALA A 210 1.94 33.28 5.93
N ASN A 211 3.22 33.21 5.60
CA ASN A 211 3.87 34.09 4.62
C ASN A 211 3.37 33.93 3.17
N GLU A 212 2.77 32.77 2.84
CA GLU A 212 2.18 32.51 1.51
C GLU A 212 0.75 33.04 1.38
N LEU A 213 0.09 33.25 2.52
CA LEU A 213 -1.30 33.70 2.60
C LEU A 213 -1.44 35.17 3.00
N MET A 214 -0.40 35.74 3.62
CA MET A 214 -0.45 37.13 4.08
C MET A 214 -0.29 38.10 2.91
N THR A 215 -0.96 39.25 3.01
CA THR A 215 -0.70 40.41 2.16
C THR A 215 0.58 41.09 2.64
N HIS A 216 1.50 41.41 1.72
CA HIS A 216 2.73 42.07 2.08
C HIS A 216 2.43 43.49 2.61
N ARG A 217 3.15 43.96 3.65
CA ARG A 217 2.89 45.25 4.32
C ARG A 217 2.75 46.43 3.33
N ARG A 218 3.48 46.43 2.20
CA ARG A 218 3.42 47.48 1.18
C ARG A 218 2.14 47.46 0.35
N ASP A 219 1.46 46.31 0.29
CA ASP A 219 0.28 46.10 -0.54
C ASP A 219 -1.01 46.17 0.29
N VAL A 220 -0.87 46.39 1.61
CA VAL A 220 -2.03 46.55 2.50
C VAL A 220 -2.57 47.95 2.37
N VAL A 221 -3.84 48.08 2.06
CA VAL A 221 -4.54 49.38 2.04
C VAL A 221 -4.79 49.82 3.47
N ILE A 222 -4.30 51.01 3.80
CA ILE A 222 -4.35 51.59 5.13
C ILE A 222 -5.26 52.82 5.17
N LEU A 223 -5.89 53.07 6.32
CA LEU A 223 -6.57 54.34 6.65
C LEU A 223 -5.77 55.06 7.73
N HIS A 224 -5.89 56.39 7.75
CA HIS A 224 -5.24 57.21 8.75
C HIS A 224 -6.27 57.76 9.75
N PRO A 225 -5.90 58.00 11.02
CA PRO A 225 -6.79 58.56 12.02
C PRO A 225 -7.46 59.88 11.64
N ASP A 226 -6.68 60.67 10.88
CA ASP A 226 -7.04 62.04 10.44
C ASP A 226 -7.78 62.04 9.08
N ASP A 227 -8.07 60.87 8.48
CA ASP A 227 -8.74 60.78 7.18
C ASP A 227 -10.21 61.31 7.29
N THR A 228 -10.55 62.11 6.29
CA THR A 228 -11.94 62.61 6.21
C THR A 228 -12.90 61.51 5.79
N ARG A 229 -14.17 61.67 6.13
CA ARG A 229 -15.26 60.76 5.78
C ARG A 229 -15.30 60.44 4.28
N GLU A 230 -15.16 61.51 3.45
CA GLU A 230 -15.18 61.40 1.99
C GLU A 230 -14.01 60.56 1.48
N LYS A 231 -12.81 60.75 2.04
CA LYS A 231 -11.61 59.96 1.67
C LYS A 231 -11.78 58.48 2.04
N VAL A 232 -12.28 58.20 3.23
CA VAL A 232 -12.52 56.83 3.70
C VAL A 232 -13.54 56.12 2.80
N MET A 233 -14.62 56.80 2.45
CA MET A 233 -15.65 56.21 1.58
C MET A 233 -15.12 55.95 0.19
N LYS A 234 -14.35 56.88 -0.36
CA LYS A 234 -13.69 56.69 -1.67
C LYS A 234 -12.75 55.49 -1.66
N THR A 235 -11.93 55.32 -0.62
CA THR A 235 -11.04 54.18 -0.48
C THR A 235 -11.84 52.84 -0.39
N ILE A 236 -12.98 52.83 0.32
CA ILE A 236 -13.82 51.62 0.42
C ILE A 236 -14.45 51.28 -0.95
N GLU A 237 -14.86 52.29 -1.72
CA GLU A 237 -15.43 52.13 -3.06
C GLU A 237 -14.39 51.64 -4.10
N GLU A 238 -13.14 52.04 -3.96
CA GLU A 238 -12.08 51.68 -4.89
C GLU A 238 -11.53 50.26 -4.57
N GLU A 239 -11.33 49.93 -3.31
CA GLU A 239 -10.56 48.75 -2.87
C GLU A 239 -11.36 47.56 -2.40
N HIS A 240 -12.65 47.73 -2.07
CA HIS A 240 -13.64 46.70 -1.75
C HIS A 240 -13.28 45.69 -0.63
N TYR A 241 -12.41 46.06 0.32
CA TYR A 241 -12.11 45.21 1.48
C TYR A 241 -13.17 45.34 2.57
N SER A 242 -13.37 44.27 3.35
CA SER A 242 -14.29 44.27 4.48
C SER A 242 -13.69 44.89 5.76
N LYS A 243 -12.36 44.96 5.82
CA LYS A 243 -11.61 45.50 6.96
C LYS A 243 -10.41 46.26 6.45
N TYR A 244 -10.09 47.37 7.11
CA TYR A 244 -8.94 48.22 6.81
C TYR A 244 -8.06 48.36 8.03
N LEU A 245 -6.74 48.49 7.81
CA LEU A 245 -5.78 48.73 8.86
C LEU A 245 -5.71 50.25 9.15
N LEU A 246 -5.80 50.65 10.42
CA LEU A 246 -5.63 52.02 10.85
C LEU A 246 -4.21 52.23 11.34
N VAL A 247 -3.44 53.13 10.69
CA VAL A 247 -2.03 53.35 10.97
C VAL A 247 -1.76 54.85 11.23
N ASP A 248 -1.02 55.13 12.29
CA ASP A 248 -0.46 56.46 12.55
C ASP A 248 0.93 56.55 11.88
N GLU A 249 1.01 57.18 10.70
CA GLU A 249 2.29 57.31 9.97
C GLU A 249 3.34 58.09 10.73
N ARG A 250 2.95 59.02 11.63
CA ARG A 250 3.91 59.83 12.40
C ARG A 250 4.68 59.02 13.41
N LYS A 251 4.08 57.90 13.86
CA LYS A 251 4.66 56.97 14.83
C LYS A 251 5.06 55.62 14.25
N ASP A 252 4.74 55.39 12.96
CA ASP A 252 4.85 54.07 12.29
C ASP A 252 4.15 52.96 13.13
N GLU A 253 3.04 53.31 13.77
CA GLU A 253 2.31 52.45 14.71
C GLU A 253 0.95 52.03 14.15
N ILE A 254 0.64 50.73 14.23
CA ILE A 254 -0.65 50.20 13.88
C ILE A 254 -1.59 50.44 15.07
N ILE A 255 -2.59 51.30 14.90
CA ILE A 255 -3.58 51.63 15.94
C ILE A 255 -4.60 50.52 16.06
N GLY A 256 -5.03 49.91 14.91
CA GLY A 256 -6.05 48.89 14.94
C GLY A 256 -6.57 48.52 13.57
N VAL A 257 -7.65 47.74 13.60
CA VAL A 257 -8.41 47.30 12.41
C VAL A 257 -9.80 47.89 12.48
N VAL A 258 -10.27 48.48 11.41
CA VAL A 258 -11.61 49.07 11.31
C VAL A 258 -12.44 48.28 10.31
N SER A 259 -13.63 47.84 10.69
CA SER A 259 -14.57 47.14 9.83
C SER A 259 -15.41 48.12 9.02
N VAL A 260 -15.62 47.87 7.73
CA VAL A 260 -16.54 48.66 6.89
C VAL A 260 -17.93 48.70 7.47
N LYS A 261 -18.40 47.60 8.09
CA LYS A 261 -19.68 47.52 8.74
C LYS A 261 -19.81 48.56 9.88
N ASP A 262 -18.76 48.71 10.70
CA ASP A 262 -18.77 49.64 11.82
C ASP A 262 -18.70 51.10 11.32
N ILE A 263 -17.91 51.36 10.25
CA ILE A 263 -17.89 52.68 9.58
C ILE A 263 -19.30 53.05 9.10
N ILE A 264 -19.99 52.16 8.39
CA ILE A 264 -21.31 52.43 7.82
C ILE A 264 -22.35 52.66 8.94
N LEU A 265 -22.35 51.83 10.01
CA LEU A 265 -23.29 52.00 11.16
C LEU A 265 -23.08 53.33 11.85
N THR A 266 -21.87 53.83 11.94
CA THR A 266 -21.54 55.12 12.54
C THR A 266 -22.02 56.29 11.70
N MET A 267 -21.94 56.14 10.40
CA MET A 267 -22.41 57.17 9.46
C MET A 267 -23.91 57.47 9.59
N GLY A 268 -24.70 56.44 10.01
CA GLY A 268 -26.15 56.59 10.25
C GLY A 268 -26.50 57.38 11.52
N ASN A 269 -25.57 57.49 12.48
CA ASN A 269 -25.88 58.00 13.83
C ASN A 269 -25.49 59.44 14.14
N GLN A 270 -25.18 60.28 13.17
CA GLN A 270 -24.81 61.72 13.31
C GLN A 270 -23.77 62.08 14.42
N LYS A 271 -22.94 61.07 14.83
CA LYS A 271 -21.81 61.32 15.74
C LYS A 271 -20.59 61.82 14.96
N GLU A 272 -19.73 62.59 15.67
CA GLU A 272 -18.43 63.00 15.09
C GLU A 272 -17.68 61.76 14.51
N PHE A 273 -17.27 61.85 13.26
CA PHE A 273 -16.59 60.81 12.57
C PHE A 273 -15.16 60.63 13.14
N ASN A 274 -14.94 59.57 13.90
CA ASN A 274 -13.64 59.29 14.50
C ASN A 274 -13.31 57.80 14.33
N LEU A 275 -12.40 57.49 13.44
CA LEU A 275 -11.97 56.12 13.10
C LEU A 275 -11.35 55.37 14.29
N VAL A 276 -10.67 56.10 15.19
CA VAL A 276 -10.00 55.51 16.37
C VAL A 276 -10.99 54.84 17.32
N SER A 277 -12.22 55.39 17.41
CA SER A 277 -13.26 54.86 18.28
C SER A 277 -13.80 53.50 17.87
N TYR A 278 -13.52 53.01 16.65
CA TYR A 278 -14.05 51.82 16.03
C TYR A 278 -13.01 50.74 15.76
N THR A 279 -11.79 50.91 16.31
CA THR A 279 -10.72 49.96 16.16
C THR A 279 -10.91 48.73 17.06
N HIS A 280 -10.77 47.56 16.49
CA HIS A 280 -10.81 46.27 17.17
C HIS A 280 -9.42 45.63 17.15
N LEU A 281 -8.48 46.13 17.98
CA LEU A 281 -7.26 45.34 18.34
C LEU A 281 -7.43 44.95 19.82
N ARG A 282 -7.65 43.65 20.06
CA ARG A 282 -7.43 43.07 21.38
C ARG A 282 -5.96 42.71 21.52
N ALA A 283 -5.35 43.15 22.61
CA ALA A 283 -3.90 42.95 22.91
C ALA A 283 -3.45 41.47 23.03
N HIS A 284 -4.29 40.50 22.70
CA HIS A 284 -4.01 39.07 22.80
C HIS A 284 -4.04 38.32 21.46
N GLU A 285 -4.18 38.99 20.32
CA GLU A 285 -4.21 38.34 18.99
C GLU A 285 -2.91 38.54 18.18
N THR A 286 -1.83 38.84 18.84
CA THR A 286 -0.49 38.89 18.25
C THR A 286 0.25 37.57 18.46
#